data_ed34f52481c525f5e0c55b860475c9d8
#
_entry.id   ed34f52481c525f5e0c55b860475c9d8
#
_cell.length_a   1.000
_cell.length_b   1.000
_cell.length_c   1.000
_cell.angle_alpha   90.00
_cell.angle_beta   90.00
_cell.angle_gamma   90.00
#
_symmetry.space_group_name_H-M   'P 1'
#
loop_
_entity.id
_entity.type
_entity.pdbx_description
1 polymer ?
#
loop_
_entity_poly.entity_id
_entity_poly.type
_entity_poly.pdbx_seq_one_letter_code
_entity_poly.pdbx_strand_id
1 'polypeptide(L)'
;MQTRLTLLVLVAIGALTINARPAAAQQTLNFSLGYFTVRGEDARVEGDVLNANRGIFVFDIDDFNGATVGGEWLVPLGEYFEAGAGVSFSRRTVPSVFADFVDVDGSEIEQDFRLRLLPIAFTVRVLPLRQTSPVQPYFGGGLALIAWRYSESGDFVDFQRQNAIFPGRFVASGTEPGPVLLGGIRFAGDSVSGGFEVRYLSGDAGLDRPFSILEANPRIDLGGWTYAGTFGWRFGR
;
A
#
# COMPACT_ATOMS: atom_id res chain seq x y z
N MET A 1 12.74 13.30 -21.16
CA MET A 1 13.14 13.00 -19.78
C MET A 1 12.96 11.52 -19.39
N GLN A 2 12.02 10.80 -20.00
CA GLN A 2 11.76 9.36 -19.76
C GLN A 2 12.90 8.41 -20.12
N THR A 3 13.64 8.68 -21.20
CA THR A 3 14.75 7.81 -21.68
C THR A 3 15.95 7.74 -20.72
N ARG A 4 16.20 8.79 -19.93
CA ARG A 4 17.33 8.80 -18.97
C ARG A 4 17.02 8.01 -17.70
N LEU A 5 15.75 7.94 -17.28
CA LEU A 5 15.33 7.17 -16.10
C LEU A 5 15.40 5.66 -16.38
N THR A 6 15.00 5.24 -17.58
CA THR A 6 15.06 3.83 -18.01
C THR A 6 16.50 3.32 -18.08
N LEU A 7 17.43 4.18 -18.53
CA LEU A 7 18.86 3.82 -18.63
C LEU A 7 19.49 3.66 -17.23
N LEU A 8 19.12 4.51 -16.25
CA LEU A 8 19.61 4.43 -14.87
C LEU A 8 19.13 3.17 -14.15
N VAL A 9 17.90 2.75 -14.37
CA VAL A 9 17.34 1.51 -13.81
C VAL A 9 18.02 0.28 -14.40
N LEU A 10 18.27 0.26 -15.72
CA LEU A 10 18.99 -0.83 -16.39
C LEU A 10 20.48 -0.92 -15.98
N VAL A 11 21.14 0.21 -15.75
CA VAL A 11 22.52 0.25 -15.25
C VAL A 11 22.61 -0.22 -13.80
N ALA A 12 21.63 0.13 -12.95
CA ALA A 12 21.56 -0.36 -11.57
C ALA A 12 21.31 -1.87 -11.47
N ILE A 13 20.48 -2.44 -12.35
CA ILE A 13 20.25 -3.89 -12.44
C ILE A 13 21.51 -4.59 -13.00
N GLY A 14 22.19 -4.00 -13.98
CA GLY A 14 23.44 -4.54 -14.56
C GLY A 14 24.62 -4.53 -13.59
N ALA A 15 24.72 -3.55 -12.70
CA ALA A 15 25.79 -3.46 -11.70
C ALA A 15 25.68 -4.49 -10.57
N LEU A 16 24.49 -5.02 -10.31
CA LEU A 16 24.24 -6.07 -9.32
C LEU A 16 24.69 -7.47 -9.79
N THR A 17 24.97 -7.66 -11.07
CA THR A 17 25.41 -8.96 -11.62
C THR A 17 26.94 -9.15 -11.65
N ILE A 18 27.72 -8.11 -11.36
CA ILE A 18 29.18 -8.16 -11.43
C ILE A 18 29.75 -8.43 -10.04
N ASN A 19 30.15 -9.67 -9.76
CA ASN A 19 30.84 -10.20 -8.58
C ASN A 19 30.01 -10.90 -7.50
N ALA A 20 28.85 -11.44 -7.78
CA ALA A 20 28.29 -12.44 -6.91
C ALA A 20 29.14 -13.72 -7.04
N ARG A 21 30.17 -13.88 -6.18
CA ARG A 21 30.63 -15.24 -5.86
C ARG A 21 29.39 -15.99 -5.36
N PRO A 22 29.11 -17.23 -5.80
CA PRO A 22 28.07 -18.04 -5.22
C PRO A 22 28.55 -18.48 -3.82
N ALA A 23 28.54 -17.58 -2.85
CA ALA A 23 28.33 -18.01 -1.49
C ALA A 23 26.95 -18.65 -1.52
N ALA A 24 26.81 -19.87 -1.03
CA ALA A 24 25.52 -20.54 -0.88
C ALA A 24 24.65 -19.71 0.07
N ALA A 25 24.05 -18.68 -0.48
CA ALA A 25 23.35 -17.66 0.27
C ALA A 25 21.93 -18.15 0.46
N GLN A 26 21.60 -18.52 1.68
CA GLN A 26 20.29 -19.02 2.05
C GLN A 26 19.21 -17.97 1.76
N GLN A 27 18.43 -18.20 0.71
CA GLN A 27 17.31 -17.35 0.33
C GLN A 27 16.11 -17.58 1.25
N THR A 28 15.23 -16.61 1.35
CA THR A 28 14.02 -16.73 2.17
C THR A 28 12.79 -16.34 1.36
N LEU A 29 11.80 -17.21 1.32
CA LEU A 29 10.45 -16.86 0.90
C LEU A 29 9.66 -16.48 2.16
N ASN A 30 9.34 -15.20 2.29
CA ASN A 30 8.70 -14.62 3.46
C ASN A 30 7.23 -14.34 3.19
N PHE A 31 6.35 -14.77 4.07
CA PHE A 31 4.92 -14.48 4.06
C PHE A 31 4.59 -13.52 5.20
N SER A 32 3.64 -12.64 4.99
CA SER A 32 3.20 -11.67 5.99
C SER A 32 1.67 -11.65 6.10
N LEU A 33 1.21 -11.55 7.33
CA LEU A 33 -0.18 -11.29 7.67
C LEU A 33 -0.20 -10.14 8.66
N GLY A 34 -0.99 -9.11 8.37
CA GLY A 34 -0.96 -7.90 9.17
C GLY A 34 -2.18 -7.01 9.01
N TYR A 35 -1.97 -5.79 9.44
CA TYR A 35 -2.97 -4.74 9.42
C TYR A 35 -2.38 -3.49 8.76
N PHE A 36 -3.08 -2.97 7.75
CA PHE A 36 -2.74 -1.73 7.06
C PHE A 36 -3.58 -0.60 7.63
N THR A 37 -2.93 0.48 8.04
CA THR A 37 -3.58 1.73 8.46
C THR A 37 -3.28 2.80 7.43
N VAL A 38 -4.33 3.40 6.86
CA VAL A 38 -4.18 4.55 5.97
C VAL A 38 -3.60 5.74 6.74
N ARG A 39 -3.07 6.73 6.07
CA ARG A 39 -2.68 7.98 6.72
C ARG A 39 -3.88 8.62 7.39
N GLY A 40 -3.68 9.12 8.62
CA GLY A 40 -4.70 9.90 9.32
C GLY A 40 -5.06 11.19 8.58
N GLU A 41 -6.20 11.76 8.89
CA GLU A 41 -6.81 12.92 8.23
C GLU A 41 -5.82 14.06 7.97
N ASP A 42 -5.11 14.50 9.01
CA ASP A 42 -4.18 15.64 8.94
C ASP A 42 -2.90 15.37 8.13
N ALA A 43 -2.61 14.11 7.83
CA ALA A 43 -1.40 13.68 7.13
C ALA A 43 -1.64 13.29 5.65
N ARG A 44 -2.90 13.35 5.19
CA ARG A 44 -3.26 13.04 3.81
C ARG A 44 -2.88 14.15 2.86
N VAL A 45 -2.71 13.81 1.58
CA VAL A 45 -2.37 14.79 0.54
C VAL A 45 -3.48 15.84 0.38
N GLU A 46 -3.10 17.05 -0.02
CA GLU A 46 -4.05 18.10 -0.35
C GLU A 46 -4.95 17.67 -1.54
N GLY A 47 -6.25 17.94 -1.43
CA GLY A 47 -7.26 17.50 -2.42
C GLY A 47 -7.63 16.03 -2.32
N ASP A 48 -7.33 15.38 -1.19
CA ASP A 48 -7.68 13.97 -0.99
C ASP A 48 -9.20 13.75 -0.96
N VAL A 49 -9.67 12.84 -1.81
CA VAL A 49 -11.09 12.57 -2.00
C VAL A 49 -11.77 12.02 -0.74
N LEU A 50 -11.04 11.26 0.09
CA LEU A 50 -11.63 10.72 1.32
C LEU A 50 -11.86 11.84 2.34
N ASN A 51 -10.91 12.79 2.46
CA ASN A 51 -11.10 13.96 3.31
C ASN A 51 -12.25 14.86 2.81
N ALA A 52 -12.33 15.08 1.49
CA ALA A 52 -13.41 15.86 0.89
C ALA A 52 -14.79 15.20 1.11
N ASN A 53 -14.87 13.87 0.93
CA ASN A 53 -16.10 13.13 1.07
C ASN A 53 -16.63 13.09 2.53
N ARG A 54 -15.78 13.19 3.55
CA ARG A 54 -16.22 13.31 4.96
C ARG A 54 -17.07 14.55 5.23
N GLY A 55 -16.95 15.59 4.43
CA GLY A 55 -17.83 16.76 4.51
C GLY A 55 -19.26 16.52 4.01
N ILE A 56 -19.50 15.39 3.34
CA ILE A 56 -20.78 15.05 2.71
C ILE A 56 -21.35 13.75 3.26
N PHE A 57 -20.49 12.80 3.64
CA PHE A 57 -20.84 11.44 4.05
C PHE A 57 -20.40 11.14 5.48
N VAL A 58 -21.10 10.23 6.11
CA VAL A 58 -20.82 9.77 7.49
C VAL A 58 -19.90 8.56 7.47
N PHE A 59 -18.60 8.78 7.63
CA PHE A 59 -17.57 7.74 7.83
C PHE A 59 -16.31 8.36 8.44
N ASP A 60 -15.42 7.55 8.97
CA ASP A 60 -14.09 7.97 9.42
C ASP A 60 -12.99 7.46 8.48
N ILE A 61 -11.87 8.21 8.38
CA ILE A 61 -10.71 7.78 7.58
C ILE A 61 -10.19 6.42 8.06
N ASP A 62 -10.25 6.17 9.37
CA ASP A 62 -9.83 4.92 9.98
C ASP A 62 -10.69 3.71 9.60
N ASP A 63 -11.88 3.90 9.06
CA ASP A 63 -12.72 2.81 8.53
C ASP A 63 -12.07 2.12 7.31
N PHE A 64 -11.15 2.81 6.64
CA PHE A 64 -10.34 2.25 5.55
C PHE A 64 -9.17 1.39 6.03
N ASN A 65 -8.88 1.35 7.33
CA ASN A 65 -7.91 0.45 7.91
C ASN A 65 -8.38 -1.01 7.79
N GLY A 66 -7.45 -1.94 7.59
CA GLY A 66 -7.86 -3.33 7.43
C GLY A 66 -6.74 -4.35 7.27
N ALA A 67 -7.15 -5.61 7.18
CA ALA A 67 -6.22 -6.70 7.02
C ALA A 67 -5.42 -6.59 5.72
N THR A 68 -4.16 -7.00 5.78
CA THR A 68 -3.25 -7.12 4.65
C THR A 68 -2.52 -8.43 4.68
N VAL A 69 -2.26 -8.98 3.50
CA VAL A 69 -1.45 -10.19 3.31
C VAL A 69 -0.36 -9.90 2.30
N GLY A 70 0.78 -10.58 2.42
CA GLY A 70 1.87 -10.38 1.48
C GLY A 70 2.82 -11.55 1.38
N GLY A 71 3.68 -11.49 0.37
CA GLY A 71 4.79 -12.40 0.17
C GLY A 71 5.99 -11.65 -0.38
N GLU A 72 7.18 -12.02 0.03
CA GLU A 72 8.42 -11.37 -0.35
C GLU A 72 9.54 -12.39 -0.47
N TRP A 73 10.27 -12.32 -1.55
CA TRP A 73 11.49 -13.09 -1.75
C TRP A 73 12.68 -12.26 -1.31
N LEU A 74 13.47 -12.82 -0.40
CA LEU A 74 14.62 -12.19 0.21
C LEU A 74 15.89 -12.92 -0.24
N VAL A 75 16.84 -12.15 -0.75
CA VAL A 75 18.12 -12.64 -1.25
C VAL A 75 19.24 -11.94 -0.48
N PRO A 76 20.10 -12.68 0.22
CA PRO A 76 21.24 -12.11 0.90
C PRO A 76 22.25 -11.45 -0.07
N LEU A 77 22.75 -10.29 0.32
CA LEU A 77 23.80 -9.55 -0.35
C LEU A 77 25.01 -9.40 0.60
N GLY A 78 25.71 -10.51 0.86
CA GLY A 78 26.78 -10.59 1.86
C GLY A 78 26.22 -10.80 3.28
N GLU A 79 26.96 -10.38 4.31
CA GLU A 79 26.63 -10.69 5.71
C GLU A 79 25.62 -9.74 6.36
N TYR A 80 25.53 -8.50 5.86
CA TYR A 80 24.78 -7.42 6.50
C TYR A 80 23.64 -6.84 5.66
N PHE A 81 23.53 -7.26 4.40
CA PHE A 81 22.53 -6.72 3.47
C PHE A 81 21.65 -7.82 2.89
N GLU A 82 20.44 -7.46 2.56
CA GLU A 82 19.45 -8.34 1.93
C GLU A 82 18.62 -7.52 0.94
N ALA A 83 18.45 -8.04 -0.26
CA ALA A 83 17.49 -7.50 -1.23
C ALA A 83 16.17 -8.23 -1.12
N GLY A 84 15.08 -7.51 -1.23
CA GLY A 84 13.71 -8.02 -1.21
C GLY A 84 12.93 -7.64 -2.47
N ALA A 85 12.15 -8.58 -2.99
CA ALA A 85 11.13 -8.33 -3.99
C ALA A 85 9.82 -8.97 -3.53
N GLY A 86 8.77 -8.17 -3.37
CA GLY A 86 7.54 -8.65 -2.76
C GLY A 86 6.29 -7.96 -3.27
N VAL A 87 5.15 -8.56 -2.93
CA VAL A 87 3.83 -8.05 -3.22
C VAL A 87 2.98 -8.17 -1.96
N SER A 88 2.15 -7.17 -1.71
CA SER A 88 1.12 -7.24 -0.67
C SER A 88 -0.23 -6.83 -1.22
N PHE A 89 -1.28 -7.19 -0.50
CA PHE A 89 -2.65 -6.93 -0.90
C PHE A 89 -3.47 -6.48 0.30
N SER A 90 -4.16 -5.36 0.14
CA SER A 90 -5.19 -4.89 1.06
C SER A 90 -6.44 -4.44 0.30
N ARG A 91 -7.60 -4.64 0.90
CA ARG A 91 -8.89 -4.20 0.38
C ARG A 91 -9.83 -3.87 1.52
N ARG A 92 -10.46 -2.71 1.44
CA ARG A 92 -11.49 -2.29 2.39
C ARG A 92 -12.70 -1.74 1.64
N THR A 93 -13.89 -2.03 2.13
CA THR A 93 -15.15 -1.40 1.74
C THR A 93 -15.72 -0.73 2.97
N VAL A 94 -16.08 0.52 2.85
CA VAL A 94 -16.63 1.36 3.90
C VAL A 94 -18.03 1.76 3.47
N PRO A 95 -19.08 1.23 4.12
CA PRO A 95 -20.44 1.71 3.92
C PRO A 95 -20.60 3.10 4.54
N SER A 96 -21.35 3.94 3.90
CA SER A 96 -21.58 5.32 4.32
C SER A 96 -22.97 5.80 3.88
N VAL A 97 -23.45 6.86 4.50
CA VAL A 97 -24.70 7.53 4.16
C VAL A 97 -24.45 9.03 3.99
N PHE A 98 -25.28 9.72 3.21
CA PHE A 98 -25.25 11.18 3.16
C PHE A 98 -25.57 11.78 4.53
N ALA A 99 -24.79 12.78 4.96
CA ALA A 99 -24.96 13.40 6.29
C ALA A 99 -26.24 14.26 6.38
N ASP A 100 -26.52 15.04 5.33
CA ASP A 100 -27.55 16.09 5.36
C ASP A 100 -28.70 15.82 4.38
N PHE A 101 -28.75 14.65 3.73
CA PHE A 101 -29.77 14.30 2.74
C PHE A 101 -30.38 12.94 3.03
N VAL A 102 -31.70 12.89 2.86
CA VAL A 102 -32.51 11.66 2.88
C VAL A 102 -33.34 11.59 1.60
N ASP A 103 -33.78 10.41 1.24
CA ASP A 103 -34.71 10.22 0.12
C ASP A 103 -36.10 10.80 0.44
N VAL A 104 -36.96 10.94 -0.55
CA VAL A 104 -38.33 11.50 -0.44
C VAL A 104 -39.21 10.71 0.53
N ASP A 105 -38.91 9.43 0.72
CA ASP A 105 -39.60 8.55 1.68
C ASP A 105 -38.99 8.56 3.09
N GLY A 106 -37.92 9.33 3.29
CA GLY A 106 -37.20 9.45 4.56
C GLY A 106 -36.13 8.39 4.77
N SER A 107 -35.82 7.53 3.80
CA SER A 107 -34.70 6.57 3.87
C SER A 107 -33.35 7.25 3.70
N GLU A 108 -32.31 6.65 4.28
CA GLU A 108 -30.92 7.10 4.09
C GLU A 108 -30.44 6.81 2.67
N ILE A 109 -29.61 7.70 2.13
CA ILE A 109 -28.99 7.55 0.82
C ILE A 109 -27.65 6.86 1.03
N GLU A 110 -27.57 5.57 0.71
CA GLU A 110 -26.42 4.72 1.03
C GLU A 110 -25.37 4.71 -0.08
N GLN A 111 -24.11 4.74 0.32
CA GLN A 111 -22.95 4.54 -0.58
C GLN A 111 -21.90 3.62 0.03
N ASP A 112 -21.24 2.86 -0.83
CA ASP A 112 -20.06 2.06 -0.52
C ASP A 112 -18.82 2.67 -1.12
N PHE A 113 -17.85 3.04 -0.29
CA PHE A 113 -16.50 3.41 -0.70
C PHE A 113 -15.59 2.20 -0.63
N ARG A 114 -14.85 1.93 -1.71
CA ARG A 114 -13.95 0.79 -1.74
C ARG A 114 -12.57 1.18 -2.22
N LEU A 115 -11.57 0.91 -1.39
CA LEU A 115 -10.16 1.06 -1.71
C LEU A 115 -9.47 -0.30 -1.76
N ARG A 116 -8.72 -0.56 -2.82
CA ARG A 116 -7.86 -1.73 -3.00
C ARG A 116 -6.46 -1.29 -3.37
N LEU A 117 -5.46 -1.82 -2.68
CA LEU A 117 -4.04 -1.58 -2.92
C LEU A 117 -3.31 -2.89 -3.16
N LEU A 118 -2.44 -2.91 -4.16
CA LEU A 118 -1.55 -4.01 -4.51
C LEU A 118 -0.15 -3.44 -4.78
N PRO A 119 0.62 -3.06 -3.76
CA PRO A 119 1.99 -2.61 -3.94
C PRO A 119 2.93 -3.78 -4.27
N ILE A 120 3.75 -3.61 -5.31
CA ILE A 120 4.88 -4.47 -5.67
C ILE A 120 6.13 -3.70 -5.26
N ALA A 121 6.85 -4.17 -4.25
CA ALA A 121 7.96 -3.46 -3.64
C ALA A 121 9.31 -4.14 -3.91
N PHE A 122 10.32 -3.32 -4.17
CA PHE A 122 11.73 -3.70 -4.23
C PHE A 122 12.47 -2.97 -3.13
N THR A 123 13.10 -3.71 -2.23
CA THR A 123 13.68 -3.18 -1.00
C THR A 123 15.12 -3.64 -0.80
N VAL A 124 15.88 -2.86 -0.05
CA VAL A 124 17.17 -3.26 0.50
C VAL A 124 17.09 -3.11 2.01
N ARG A 125 17.56 -4.13 2.72
CA ARG A 125 17.58 -4.20 4.19
C ARG A 125 19.00 -4.25 4.68
N VAL A 126 19.24 -3.62 5.84
CA VAL A 126 20.46 -3.70 6.61
C VAL A 126 20.18 -4.55 7.85
N LEU A 127 21.05 -5.54 8.10
CA LEU A 127 21.00 -6.44 9.25
C LEU A 127 22.21 -6.17 10.15
N PRO A 128 22.12 -5.31 11.17
CA PRO A 128 23.27 -4.92 11.99
C PRO A 128 23.97 -6.08 12.71
N LEU A 129 23.24 -7.16 13.02
CA LEU A 129 23.75 -8.33 13.72
C LEU A 129 24.14 -9.50 12.80
N ARG A 130 24.30 -9.26 11.51
CA ARG A 130 24.57 -10.26 10.46
C ARG A 130 23.41 -11.26 10.23
N GLN A 131 23.46 -11.91 9.07
CA GLN A 131 22.46 -12.91 8.66
C GLN A 131 22.59 -14.24 9.40
N THR A 132 23.74 -14.52 10.02
CA THR A 132 23.99 -15.73 10.80
C THR A 132 23.50 -15.63 12.25
N SER A 133 23.10 -14.43 12.71
CA SER A 133 22.52 -14.25 14.04
C SER A 133 21.15 -14.92 14.15
N PRO A 134 20.83 -15.59 15.27
CA PRO A 134 19.48 -16.12 15.49
C PRO A 134 18.44 -15.03 15.68
N VAL A 135 18.84 -13.84 16.12
CA VAL A 135 17.99 -12.65 16.23
C VAL A 135 18.50 -11.60 15.26
N GLN A 136 17.69 -11.21 14.34
CA GLN A 136 18.04 -10.33 13.22
C GLN A 136 17.11 -9.10 13.20
N PRO A 137 17.46 -8.05 13.96
CA PRO A 137 16.86 -6.74 13.73
C PRO A 137 17.29 -6.25 12.36
N TYR A 138 16.37 -5.59 11.65
CA TYR A 138 16.65 -5.02 10.34
C TYR A 138 15.86 -3.72 10.12
N PHE A 139 16.39 -2.89 9.25
CA PHE A 139 15.72 -1.73 8.72
C PHE A 139 16.12 -1.55 7.26
N GLY A 140 15.31 -0.88 6.51
CA GLY A 140 15.57 -0.70 5.10
C GLY A 140 14.57 0.19 4.41
N GLY A 141 14.70 0.23 3.10
CA GLY A 141 13.80 0.99 2.26
C GLY A 141 13.93 0.59 0.79
N GLY A 142 13.10 1.20 -0.03
CA GLY A 142 13.06 0.91 -1.45
C GLY A 142 11.97 1.68 -2.17
N LEU A 143 11.53 1.11 -3.28
CA LEU A 143 10.46 1.65 -4.12
C LEU A 143 9.38 0.60 -4.32
N ALA A 144 8.13 1.05 -4.38
CA ALA A 144 6.99 0.24 -4.76
C ALA A 144 6.31 0.81 -6.01
N LEU A 145 5.75 -0.09 -6.81
CA LEU A 145 4.73 0.22 -7.80
C LEU A 145 3.38 -0.15 -7.17
N ILE A 146 2.58 0.86 -6.88
CA ILE A 146 1.31 0.72 -6.17
C ILE A 146 0.20 0.62 -7.21
N ALA A 147 -0.21 -0.61 -7.56
CA ALA A 147 -1.42 -0.79 -8.33
C ALA A 147 -2.63 -0.59 -7.39
N TRP A 148 -3.51 0.34 -7.75
CA TRP A 148 -4.62 0.75 -6.91
C TRP A 148 -5.93 0.78 -7.66
N ARG A 149 -7.03 0.67 -6.91
CA ARG A 149 -8.39 0.88 -7.42
C ARG A 149 -9.26 1.47 -6.33
N TYR A 150 -9.89 2.57 -6.64
CA TYR A 150 -10.90 3.22 -5.81
C TYR A 150 -12.26 3.17 -6.52
N SER A 151 -13.34 2.96 -5.79
CA SER A 151 -14.68 3.00 -6.34
C SER A 151 -15.69 3.49 -5.33
N GLU A 152 -16.64 4.26 -5.81
CA GLU A 152 -17.84 4.72 -5.11
C GLU A 152 -19.06 4.08 -5.80
N SER A 153 -19.95 3.46 -5.04
CA SER A 153 -21.13 2.79 -5.56
C SER A 153 -22.31 2.88 -4.60
N GLY A 154 -23.48 3.13 -5.11
CA GLY A 154 -24.70 3.34 -4.32
C GLY A 154 -25.57 4.39 -4.97
N ASP A 155 -26.34 5.11 -4.17
CA ASP A 155 -27.23 6.16 -4.63
C ASP A 155 -26.57 7.54 -4.52
N PHE A 156 -26.62 8.29 -5.59
CA PHE A 156 -26.01 9.61 -5.76
C PHE A 156 -27.06 10.71 -5.88
N VAL A 157 -26.75 11.90 -5.36
CA VAL A 157 -27.61 13.08 -5.45
C VAL A 157 -27.13 13.97 -6.59
N ASP A 158 -27.99 14.22 -7.58
CA ASP A 158 -27.73 15.21 -8.65
C ASP A 158 -28.19 16.60 -8.22
N PHE A 159 -27.27 17.38 -7.67
CA PHE A 159 -27.53 18.76 -7.22
C PHE A 159 -27.93 19.72 -8.35
N GLN A 160 -27.69 19.36 -9.61
CA GLN A 160 -28.07 20.19 -10.78
C GLN A 160 -29.50 19.86 -11.26
N ARG A 161 -30.07 18.73 -10.83
CA ARG A 161 -31.41 18.27 -11.21
C ARG A 161 -32.34 18.14 -10.02
N GLN A 162 -32.49 19.21 -9.25
CA GLN A 162 -33.40 19.26 -8.09
C GLN A 162 -33.15 18.16 -7.05
N ASN A 163 -31.91 17.81 -6.82
CA ASN A 163 -31.49 16.74 -5.92
C ASN A 163 -32.07 15.36 -6.28
N ALA A 164 -32.21 15.06 -7.57
CA ALA A 164 -32.67 13.77 -8.02
C ALA A 164 -31.67 12.67 -7.59
N ILE A 165 -32.21 11.61 -6.99
CA ILE A 165 -31.41 10.46 -6.58
C ILE A 165 -31.33 9.47 -7.74
N PHE A 166 -30.11 8.96 -7.99
CA PHE A 166 -29.89 7.95 -9.03
C PHE A 166 -28.83 6.94 -8.59
N PRO A 167 -29.03 5.65 -8.89
CA PRO A 167 -28.01 4.64 -8.63
C PRO A 167 -26.82 4.83 -9.57
N GLY A 168 -25.61 4.73 -9.02
CA GLY A 168 -24.40 4.94 -9.79
C GLY A 168 -23.21 4.13 -9.31
N ARG A 169 -22.18 4.09 -10.15
CA ARG A 169 -20.90 3.52 -9.79
C ARG A 169 -19.77 4.23 -10.52
N PHE A 170 -18.86 4.82 -9.76
CA PHE A 170 -17.67 5.45 -10.27
C PHE A 170 -16.44 4.63 -9.89
N VAL A 171 -15.50 4.49 -10.81
CA VAL A 171 -14.29 3.66 -10.61
C VAL A 171 -13.09 4.38 -11.19
N ALA A 172 -12.04 4.52 -10.37
CA ALA A 172 -10.73 4.93 -10.81
C ALA A 172 -9.70 3.85 -10.45
N SER A 173 -8.66 3.72 -11.26
CA SER A 173 -7.55 2.79 -11.00
C SER A 173 -6.31 3.23 -11.75
N GLY A 174 -5.15 2.87 -11.21
CA GLY A 174 -3.87 3.22 -11.82
C GLY A 174 -2.73 2.46 -11.17
N THR A 175 -1.52 2.90 -11.49
CA THR A 175 -0.29 2.40 -10.88
C THR A 175 0.65 3.58 -10.67
N GLU A 176 1.02 3.82 -9.41
CA GLU A 176 1.87 4.93 -9.01
C GLU A 176 3.13 4.43 -8.32
N PRO A 177 4.29 5.04 -8.60
CA PRO A 177 5.50 4.76 -7.85
C PRO A 177 5.45 5.45 -6.49
N GLY A 178 6.00 4.78 -5.46
CA GLY A 178 6.12 5.36 -4.14
C GLY A 178 7.28 4.80 -3.34
N PRO A 179 7.89 5.60 -2.44
CA PRO A 179 8.90 5.10 -1.54
C PRO A 179 8.31 4.18 -0.48
N VAL A 180 9.14 3.21 -0.07
CA VAL A 180 8.86 2.28 1.03
C VAL A 180 9.98 2.39 2.05
N LEU A 181 9.62 2.49 3.33
CA LEU A 181 10.52 2.32 4.46
C LEU A 181 10.03 1.13 5.29
N LEU A 182 10.95 0.38 5.89
CA LEU A 182 10.58 -0.76 6.71
C LEU A 182 11.59 -0.98 7.84
N GLY A 183 11.11 -1.65 8.88
CA GLY A 183 11.95 -2.10 9.97
C GLY A 183 11.28 -3.24 10.71
N GLY A 184 12.07 -4.10 11.30
CA GLY A 184 11.53 -5.25 11.98
C GLY A 184 12.57 -6.05 12.75
N ILE A 185 12.08 -7.15 13.29
CA ILE A 185 12.89 -8.17 13.95
C ILE A 185 12.49 -9.55 13.44
N ARG A 186 13.49 -10.34 13.08
CA ARG A 186 13.33 -11.70 12.63
C ARG A 186 14.08 -12.65 13.55
N PHE A 187 13.44 -13.72 13.95
CA PHE A 187 14.02 -14.86 14.66
C PHE A 187 14.29 -15.96 13.65
N ALA A 188 15.55 -16.23 13.38
CA ALA A 188 15.99 -17.09 12.29
C ALA A 188 16.45 -18.46 12.83
N GLY A 189 15.76 -19.51 12.39
CA GLY A 189 16.20 -20.89 12.52
C GLY A 189 16.86 -21.38 11.22
N ASP A 190 17.21 -22.66 11.16
CA ASP A 190 17.92 -23.27 10.00
C ASP A 190 17.08 -23.25 8.71
N SER A 191 15.81 -23.59 8.81
CA SER A 191 14.91 -23.74 7.65
C SER A 191 13.71 -22.80 7.68
N VAL A 192 13.42 -22.23 8.84
CA VAL A 192 12.27 -21.34 9.03
C VAL A 192 12.67 -20.10 9.81
N SER A 193 11.92 -19.05 9.63
CA SER A 193 12.05 -17.82 10.42
C SER A 193 10.66 -17.26 10.74
N GLY A 194 10.57 -16.53 11.83
CA GLY A 194 9.36 -15.78 12.20
C GLY A 194 9.72 -14.43 12.75
N GLY A 195 8.84 -13.45 12.62
CA GLY A 195 9.17 -12.11 13.09
C GLY A 195 8.01 -11.14 13.02
N PHE A 196 8.37 -9.89 13.21
CA PHE A 196 7.46 -8.77 13.11
C PHE A 196 8.09 -7.65 12.25
N GLU A 197 7.30 -7.04 11.37
CA GLU A 197 7.72 -5.95 10.51
C GLU A 197 6.73 -4.79 10.58
N VAL A 198 7.26 -3.58 10.61
CA VAL A 198 6.54 -2.33 10.37
C VAL A 198 7.01 -1.76 9.05
N ARG A 199 6.07 -1.41 8.19
CA ARG A 199 6.36 -0.86 6.85
C ARG A 199 5.56 0.42 6.64
N TYR A 200 6.21 1.44 6.14
CA TYR A 200 5.58 2.67 5.70
C TYR A 200 5.62 2.75 4.18
N LEU A 201 4.48 2.96 3.57
CA LEU A 201 4.31 3.20 2.14
C LEU A 201 3.86 4.64 1.94
N SER A 202 4.41 5.32 0.94
CA SER A 202 3.95 6.64 0.55
C SER A 202 3.63 6.64 -0.95
N GLY A 203 2.55 7.30 -1.33
CA GLY A 203 2.13 7.46 -2.71
C GLY A 203 0.77 8.13 -2.76
N ASP A 204 0.45 8.73 -3.87
CA ASP A 204 -0.84 9.34 -4.15
C ASP A 204 -1.12 9.33 -5.64
N ALA A 205 -2.37 9.43 -6.02
CA ALA A 205 -2.80 9.41 -7.41
C ALA A 205 -3.81 10.53 -7.69
N GLY A 206 -3.77 11.08 -8.91
CA GLY A 206 -4.81 11.96 -9.41
C GLY A 206 -6.07 11.17 -9.76
N LEU A 207 -7.22 11.76 -9.50
CA LEU A 207 -8.52 11.24 -9.90
C LEU A 207 -9.15 12.13 -10.96
N ASP A 208 -9.81 11.52 -11.96
CA ASP A 208 -10.64 12.25 -12.90
C ASP A 208 -12.00 12.58 -12.24
N ARG A 209 -12.65 13.67 -12.70
CA ARG A 209 -14.05 13.90 -12.34
C ARG A 209 -14.88 12.67 -12.77
N PRO A 210 -15.82 12.17 -11.94
CA PRO A 210 -16.65 12.91 -10.98
C PRO A 210 -16.39 12.60 -9.50
N PHE A 211 -15.23 12.06 -9.11
CA PHE A 211 -14.95 11.59 -7.74
C PHE A 211 -15.01 12.67 -6.65
N SER A 212 -14.95 13.92 -6.98
CA SER A 212 -15.23 14.99 -6.02
C SER A 212 -15.79 16.22 -6.73
N ILE A 213 -16.95 16.66 -6.28
CA ILE A 213 -17.53 17.94 -6.69
C ILE A 213 -16.93 19.13 -5.91
N LEU A 214 -16.26 18.85 -4.79
CA LEU A 214 -15.68 19.86 -3.90
C LEU A 214 -14.25 20.22 -4.29
N GLU A 215 -13.53 19.31 -4.96
CA GLU A 215 -12.13 19.48 -5.30
C GLU A 215 -11.91 19.76 -6.79
N ALA A 216 -11.12 20.80 -7.08
CA ALA A 216 -10.76 21.15 -8.47
C ALA A 216 -9.82 20.11 -9.10
N ASN A 217 -8.93 19.52 -8.30
CA ASN A 217 -7.95 18.49 -8.68
C ASN A 217 -8.01 17.35 -7.65
N PRO A 218 -9.00 16.48 -7.71
CA PRO A 218 -9.17 15.40 -6.73
C PRO A 218 -7.99 14.43 -6.81
N ARG A 219 -7.49 14.03 -5.65
CA ARG A 219 -6.42 13.05 -5.47
C ARG A 219 -6.87 11.97 -4.51
N ILE A 220 -6.16 10.87 -4.49
CA ILE A 220 -6.33 9.84 -3.47
C ILE A 220 -4.97 9.50 -2.86
N ASP A 221 -4.88 9.58 -1.55
CA ASP A 221 -3.69 9.16 -0.82
C ASP A 221 -3.70 7.62 -0.68
N LEU A 222 -2.61 7.01 -1.14
CA LEU A 222 -2.41 5.56 -1.15
C LEU A 222 -1.43 5.12 -0.04
N GLY A 223 -0.92 6.07 0.73
CA GLY A 223 0.08 5.86 1.76
C GLY A 223 -0.51 5.37 3.08
N GLY A 224 0.39 4.82 3.91
CA GLY A 224 -0.01 4.32 5.23
C GLY A 224 1.06 3.45 5.87
N TRP A 225 0.68 2.86 7.01
CA TRP A 225 1.52 1.96 7.79
C TRP A 225 0.98 0.53 7.71
N THR A 226 1.89 -0.43 7.64
CA THR A 226 1.58 -1.86 7.78
C THR A 226 2.29 -2.39 9.00
N TYR A 227 1.56 -3.10 9.85
CA TYR A 227 2.07 -3.86 11.00
C TYR A 227 1.79 -5.33 10.73
N ALA A 228 2.84 -6.15 10.59
CA ALA A 228 2.68 -7.53 10.15
C ALA A 228 3.53 -8.52 10.94
N GLY A 229 2.93 -9.65 11.28
CA GLY A 229 3.66 -10.85 11.61
C GLY A 229 4.21 -11.49 10.32
N THR A 230 5.43 -12.00 10.37
CA THR A 230 6.11 -12.59 9.23
C THR A 230 6.51 -14.04 9.50
N PHE A 231 6.40 -14.89 8.47
CA PHE A 231 6.88 -16.27 8.47
C PHE A 231 7.70 -16.51 7.21
N GLY A 232 8.94 -16.93 7.38
CA GLY A 232 9.87 -17.19 6.28
C GLY A 232 10.28 -18.64 6.17
N TRP A 233 10.30 -19.16 4.95
CA TRP A 233 10.92 -20.42 4.62
C TRP A 233 12.26 -20.16 3.95
N ARG A 234 13.34 -20.73 4.55
CA ARG A 234 14.74 -20.52 4.17
C ARG A 234 15.22 -21.73 3.37
N PHE A 235 15.80 -21.47 2.19
CA PHE A 235 16.26 -22.51 1.27
C PHE A 235 17.54 -22.08 0.52
N GLY A 236 18.22 -23.03 -0.12
CA GLY A 236 19.49 -22.78 -0.82
C GLY A 236 20.67 -22.81 0.18
N ARG A 237 21.28 -23.94 0.36
CA ARG A 237 22.58 -24.11 1.03
C ARG A 237 23.67 -24.27 0.00
#